data_9fd04fa385a6bf4b552fa41e64d93381
#
_entry.id   9fd04fa385a6bf4b552fa41e64d93381
#
_cell.length_a   1.000
_cell.length_b   1.000
_cell.length_c   1.000
_cell.angle_alpha   90.00
_cell.angle_beta   90.00
_cell.angle_gamma   90.00
#
_symmetry.space_group_name_H-M   'P 1'
#
loop_
_entity.id
_entity.type
_entity.pdbx_description
1 polymer ?
#
loop_
_entity_poly.entity_id
_entity_poly.type
_entity_poly.pdbx_seq_one_letter_code
_entity_poly.pdbx_strand_id
1 'polypeptide(L)'
;MPVLPGAGAALAALAAAAGAKAVVEIGTGAGVGSIYLLRGMRPDGVLTTIDVEPEHHRAARETYAEAGIATNRVRLISGRALDVLPRLTDGAYDLVFCDADKKEYGGYLEQALRLLRPGGTVVFDNALWHDRVADPTERDEDTTAIRELGRTVREDERLVSAMLAAGDGLLVAVTRP
;
A
#
# COMPACT_ATOMS: atom_id res chain seq x y z
N MET A 1 10.96 7.09 0.51
CA MET A 1 10.84 7.74 1.86
C MET A 1 10.21 6.74 2.81
N PRO A 2 10.62 6.64 4.09
CA PRO A 2 9.92 5.77 5.02
C PRO A 2 8.52 6.31 5.34
N VAL A 3 7.57 5.40 5.58
CA VAL A 3 6.21 5.74 6.02
C VAL A 3 6.27 6.59 7.29
N LEU A 4 5.62 7.75 7.28
CA LEU A 4 5.59 8.66 8.42
C LEU A 4 4.73 8.08 9.57
N PRO A 5 5.02 8.42 10.85
CA PRO A 5 4.34 7.82 12.00
C PRO A 5 2.81 7.93 11.95
N GLY A 6 2.27 9.08 11.51
CA GLY A 6 0.83 9.29 11.38
C GLY A 6 0.20 8.38 10.32
N ALA A 7 0.84 8.25 9.16
CA ALA A 7 0.41 7.34 8.10
C ALA A 7 0.49 5.88 8.56
N GLY A 8 1.60 5.50 9.22
CA GLY A 8 1.76 4.16 9.78
C GLY A 8 0.67 3.81 10.80
N ALA A 9 0.35 4.71 11.72
CA ALA A 9 -0.73 4.51 12.68
C ALA A 9 -2.09 4.30 11.99
N ALA A 10 -2.37 5.08 10.93
CA ALA A 10 -3.58 4.93 10.14
C ALA A 10 -3.60 3.58 9.41
N LEU A 11 -2.48 3.13 8.82
CA LEU A 11 -2.36 1.81 8.19
C LEU A 11 -2.66 0.67 9.19
N ALA A 12 -2.10 0.74 10.39
CA ALA A 12 -2.37 -0.24 11.45
C ALA A 12 -3.86 -0.26 11.81
N ALA A 13 -4.49 0.91 11.96
CA ALA A 13 -5.91 1.03 12.27
C ALA A 13 -6.79 0.47 11.13
N LEU A 14 -6.46 0.74 9.87
CA LEU A 14 -7.17 0.22 8.70
C LEU A 14 -7.06 -1.30 8.60
N ALA A 15 -5.85 -1.86 8.81
CA ALA A 15 -5.64 -3.30 8.82
C ALA A 15 -6.45 -3.99 9.95
N ALA A 16 -6.50 -3.37 11.13
CA ALA A 16 -7.29 -3.86 12.26
C ALA A 16 -8.80 -3.79 11.98
N ALA A 17 -9.28 -2.66 11.46
CA ALA A 17 -10.71 -2.48 11.10
C ALA A 17 -11.18 -3.48 10.04
N ALA A 18 -10.32 -3.80 9.08
CA ALA A 18 -10.58 -4.80 8.05
C ALA A 18 -10.48 -6.24 8.58
N GLY A 19 -10.01 -6.48 9.82
CA GLY A 19 -9.66 -7.81 10.32
C GLY A 19 -8.66 -8.51 9.40
N ALA A 20 -7.71 -7.75 8.86
CA ALA A 20 -6.87 -8.16 7.75
C ALA A 20 -6.02 -9.39 8.10
N LYS A 21 -6.10 -10.41 7.23
CA LYS A 21 -5.36 -11.67 7.31
C LYS A 21 -4.39 -11.84 6.13
N ALA A 22 -4.76 -11.37 4.95
CA ALA A 22 -3.94 -11.41 3.75
C ALA A 22 -3.76 -9.97 3.22
N VAL A 23 -2.53 -9.47 3.27
CA VAL A 23 -2.18 -8.10 2.88
C VAL A 23 -1.07 -8.13 1.85
N VAL A 24 -1.15 -7.25 0.85
CA VAL A 24 -0.05 -6.98 -0.11
C VAL A 24 0.49 -5.58 0.15
N GLU A 25 1.80 -5.46 0.23
CA GLU A 25 2.53 -4.19 0.26
C GLU A 25 3.39 -4.06 -1.00
N ILE A 26 3.26 -2.95 -1.69
CA ILE A 26 4.06 -2.58 -2.86
C ILE A 26 5.03 -1.48 -2.45
N GLY A 27 6.32 -1.80 -2.41
CA GLY A 27 7.36 -0.94 -1.84
C GLY A 27 7.67 -1.31 -0.39
N THR A 28 8.59 -2.27 -0.21
CA THR A 28 9.01 -2.74 1.11
C THR A 28 9.86 -1.70 1.84
N GLY A 29 10.76 -1.03 1.13
CA GLY A 29 11.75 -0.15 1.72
C GLY A 29 12.50 -0.84 2.86
N ALA A 30 12.71 -0.13 3.96
CA ALA A 30 13.31 -0.69 5.18
C ALA A 30 12.31 -1.48 6.07
N GLY A 31 11.09 -1.73 5.60
CA GLY A 31 10.09 -2.53 6.32
C GLY A 31 9.26 -1.76 7.36
N VAL A 32 9.33 -0.43 7.39
CA VAL A 32 8.57 0.39 8.36
C VAL A 32 7.06 0.26 8.12
N GLY A 33 6.59 0.36 6.87
CA GLY A 33 5.20 0.15 6.50
C GLY A 33 4.71 -1.25 6.89
N SER A 34 5.53 -2.26 6.59
CA SER A 34 5.28 -3.65 6.96
C SER A 34 5.01 -3.82 8.46
N ILE A 35 5.81 -3.18 9.33
CA ILE A 35 5.64 -3.28 10.80
C ILE A 35 4.28 -2.71 11.22
N TYR A 36 3.88 -1.56 10.68
CA TYR A 36 2.58 -0.97 11.00
C TYR A 36 1.43 -1.85 10.53
N LEU A 37 1.49 -2.38 9.30
CA LEU A 37 0.49 -3.30 8.77
C LEU A 37 0.38 -4.56 9.66
N LEU A 38 1.50 -5.20 9.99
CA LEU A 38 1.56 -6.40 10.82
C LEU A 38 1.00 -6.18 12.23
N ARG A 39 1.16 -4.98 12.80
CA ARG A 39 0.56 -4.62 14.09
C ARG A 39 -0.96 -4.57 14.05
N GLY A 40 -1.54 -4.15 12.93
CA GLY A 40 -2.99 -4.10 12.75
C GLY A 40 -3.60 -5.42 12.28
N MET A 41 -2.82 -6.25 11.59
CA MET A 41 -3.28 -7.54 11.07
C MET A 41 -3.60 -8.55 12.17
N ARG A 42 -4.42 -9.54 11.82
CA ARG A 42 -4.64 -10.71 12.68
C ARG A 42 -3.32 -11.43 12.98
N PRO A 43 -3.18 -12.06 14.17
CA PRO A 43 -1.95 -12.77 14.54
C PRO A 43 -1.57 -13.90 13.59
N ASP A 44 -2.56 -14.53 12.95
CA ASP A 44 -2.40 -15.60 11.96
C ASP A 44 -2.30 -15.08 10.50
N GLY A 45 -2.25 -13.75 10.32
CA GLY A 45 -2.18 -13.12 9.02
C GLY A 45 -0.78 -13.12 8.41
N VAL A 46 -0.73 -13.07 7.08
CA VAL A 46 0.50 -13.03 6.28
C VAL A 46 0.54 -11.78 5.43
N LEU A 47 1.63 -11.04 5.53
CA LEU A 47 1.97 -9.92 4.68
C LEU A 47 2.83 -10.41 3.50
N THR A 48 2.39 -10.15 2.28
CA THR A 48 3.22 -10.27 1.07
C THR A 48 3.74 -8.88 0.72
N THR A 49 5.06 -8.69 0.76
CA THR A 49 5.68 -7.40 0.44
C THR A 49 6.64 -7.54 -0.73
N ILE A 50 6.59 -6.56 -1.64
CA ILE A 50 7.26 -6.60 -2.95
C ILE A 50 8.18 -5.39 -3.08
N ASP A 51 9.43 -5.62 -3.43
CA ASP A 51 10.38 -4.56 -3.75
C ASP A 51 11.37 -5.02 -4.83
N VAL A 52 11.86 -4.09 -5.62
CA VAL A 52 12.84 -4.36 -6.69
C VAL A 52 14.27 -4.30 -6.15
N GLU A 53 14.50 -3.57 -5.06
CA GLU A 53 15.83 -3.29 -4.54
C GLU A 53 16.31 -4.35 -3.52
N PRO A 54 17.40 -5.10 -3.82
CA PRO A 54 17.91 -6.11 -2.88
C PRO A 54 18.35 -5.54 -1.53
N GLU A 55 18.79 -4.29 -1.50
CA GLU A 55 19.20 -3.62 -0.26
C GLU A 55 18.02 -3.34 0.66
N HIS A 56 16.85 -2.98 0.09
CA HIS A 56 15.62 -2.86 0.85
C HIS A 56 15.24 -4.18 1.52
N HIS A 57 15.35 -5.29 0.80
CA HIS A 57 15.08 -6.63 1.35
C HIS A 57 15.97 -6.97 2.54
N ARG A 58 17.27 -6.61 2.48
CA ARG A 58 18.18 -6.82 3.59
C ARG A 58 17.79 -6.00 4.80
N ALA A 59 17.60 -4.70 4.61
CA ALA A 59 17.20 -3.78 5.67
C ALA A 59 15.85 -4.19 6.31
N ALA A 60 14.87 -4.57 5.49
CA ALA A 60 13.58 -5.03 5.98
C ALA A 60 13.69 -6.29 6.86
N ARG A 61 14.52 -7.27 6.47
CA ARG A 61 14.74 -8.47 7.29
C ARG A 61 15.37 -8.14 8.65
N GLU A 62 16.30 -7.20 8.70
CA GLU A 62 16.88 -6.71 9.95
C GLU A 62 15.81 -6.05 10.82
N THR A 63 15.00 -5.17 10.23
CA THR A 63 13.86 -4.51 10.91
C THR A 63 12.85 -5.54 11.46
N TYR A 64 12.50 -6.56 10.69
CA TYR A 64 11.56 -7.59 11.15
C TYR A 64 12.15 -8.41 12.30
N ALA A 65 13.44 -8.76 12.23
CA ALA A 65 14.12 -9.49 13.31
C ALA A 65 14.17 -8.66 14.60
N GLU A 66 14.55 -7.39 14.52
CA GLU A 66 14.57 -6.48 15.67
C GLU A 66 13.17 -6.28 16.28
N ALA A 67 12.13 -6.23 15.45
CA ALA A 67 10.74 -6.12 15.89
C ALA A 67 10.14 -7.45 16.40
N GLY A 68 10.89 -8.56 16.36
CA GLY A 68 10.41 -9.86 16.80
C GLY A 68 9.32 -10.46 15.91
N ILE A 69 9.26 -10.09 14.62
CA ILE A 69 8.29 -10.63 13.69
C ILE A 69 8.67 -12.04 13.29
N ALA A 70 7.74 -12.97 13.47
CA ALA A 70 7.94 -14.35 13.04
C ALA A 70 8.08 -14.46 11.51
N THR A 71 9.03 -15.24 11.03
CA THR A 71 9.38 -15.34 9.60
C THR A 71 8.22 -15.83 8.72
N ASN A 72 7.32 -16.63 9.27
CA ASN A 72 6.13 -17.13 8.58
C ASN A 72 5.03 -16.08 8.43
N ARG A 73 5.19 -14.90 9.03
CA ARG A 73 4.23 -13.79 8.90
C ARG A 73 4.51 -12.85 7.73
N VAL A 74 5.69 -12.95 7.13
CA VAL A 74 6.10 -12.07 6.02
C VAL A 74 6.61 -12.90 4.85
N ARG A 75 6.02 -12.68 3.68
CA ARG A 75 6.48 -13.20 2.41
C ARG A 75 7.09 -12.06 1.60
N LEU A 76 8.42 -12.02 1.53
CA LEU A 76 9.16 -10.98 0.85
C LEU A 76 9.52 -11.44 -0.57
N ILE A 77 9.04 -10.72 -1.59
CA ILE A 77 9.22 -11.06 -3.00
C ILE A 77 10.07 -10.01 -3.71
N SER A 78 11.15 -10.44 -4.34
CA SER A 78 11.99 -9.59 -5.18
C SER A 78 11.44 -9.49 -6.58
N GLY A 79 11.29 -8.26 -7.10
CA GLY A 79 10.87 -7.99 -8.46
C GLY A 79 10.08 -6.69 -8.59
N ARG A 80 9.87 -6.27 -9.84
CA ARG A 80 8.98 -5.14 -10.13
C ARG A 80 7.55 -5.54 -9.79
N ALA A 81 6.83 -4.63 -9.13
CA ALA A 81 5.49 -4.92 -8.65
C ALA A 81 4.54 -5.37 -9.79
N LEU A 82 4.54 -4.68 -10.93
CA LEU A 82 3.67 -5.02 -12.06
C LEU A 82 4.03 -6.35 -12.74
N ASP A 83 5.22 -6.93 -12.49
CA ASP A 83 5.59 -8.26 -12.94
C ASP A 83 5.22 -9.37 -11.93
N VAL A 84 5.14 -9.01 -10.65
CA VAL A 84 4.83 -9.93 -9.54
C VAL A 84 3.33 -10.03 -9.28
N LEU A 85 2.63 -8.88 -9.21
CA LEU A 85 1.21 -8.81 -8.88
C LEU A 85 0.32 -9.72 -9.74
N PRO A 86 0.52 -9.85 -11.08
CA PRO A 86 -0.30 -10.74 -11.91
C PRO A 86 -0.25 -12.22 -11.52
N ARG A 87 0.76 -12.62 -10.74
CA ARG A 87 0.93 -14.01 -10.26
C ARG A 87 0.23 -14.27 -8.94
N LEU A 88 -0.29 -13.24 -8.30
CA LEU A 88 -1.03 -13.34 -7.04
C LEU A 88 -2.50 -13.69 -7.30
N THR A 89 -3.14 -14.33 -6.32
CA THR A 89 -4.49 -14.87 -6.44
C THR A 89 -5.55 -13.78 -6.41
N ASP A 90 -6.49 -13.83 -7.35
CA ASP A 90 -7.64 -12.94 -7.44
C ASP A 90 -8.54 -13.05 -6.22
N GLY A 91 -9.04 -11.92 -5.71
CA GLY A 91 -10.03 -11.87 -4.65
C GLY A 91 -9.58 -12.43 -3.30
N ALA A 92 -8.27 -12.61 -3.09
CA ALA A 92 -7.72 -13.29 -1.93
C ALA A 92 -7.21 -12.35 -0.83
N TYR A 93 -7.19 -11.04 -1.05
CA TYR A 93 -6.54 -10.10 -0.16
C TYR A 93 -7.53 -9.14 0.49
N ASP A 94 -7.26 -8.80 1.75
CA ASP A 94 -8.07 -7.87 2.55
C ASP A 94 -7.65 -6.43 2.36
N LEU A 95 -6.34 -6.20 2.16
CA LEU A 95 -5.77 -4.87 2.00
C LEU A 95 -4.59 -4.92 1.03
N VAL A 96 -4.47 -3.89 0.19
CA VAL A 96 -3.29 -3.60 -0.65
C VAL A 96 -2.77 -2.21 -0.28
N PHE A 97 -1.49 -2.12 0.07
CA PHE A 97 -0.82 -0.86 0.36
C PHE A 97 0.22 -0.54 -0.72
N CYS A 98 0.18 0.67 -1.27
CA CYS A 98 1.02 1.11 -2.38
C CYS A 98 1.90 2.29 -1.94
N ASP A 99 3.21 2.08 -1.88
CA ASP A 99 4.23 3.09 -1.59
C ASP A 99 5.52 2.83 -2.41
N ALA A 100 5.37 2.78 -3.73
CA ALA A 100 6.50 2.58 -4.65
C ALA A 100 6.51 3.67 -5.74
N ASP A 101 6.80 3.32 -7.00
CA ASP A 101 6.86 4.26 -8.12
C ASP A 101 5.51 4.91 -8.39
N LYS A 102 5.43 6.24 -8.25
CA LYS A 102 4.20 7.01 -8.38
C LYS A 102 3.61 6.94 -9.80
N LYS A 103 4.46 6.81 -10.82
CA LYS A 103 4.05 6.65 -12.23
C LYS A 103 3.30 5.35 -12.48
N GLU A 104 3.54 4.34 -11.66
CA GLU A 104 2.88 3.02 -11.75
C GLU A 104 1.60 2.93 -10.91
N TYR A 105 1.18 3.98 -10.19
CA TYR A 105 0.02 3.96 -9.30
C TYR A 105 -1.29 3.56 -10.00
N GLY A 106 -1.48 3.96 -11.25
CA GLY A 106 -2.63 3.51 -12.05
C GLY A 106 -2.65 1.99 -12.27
N GLY A 107 -1.49 1.41 -12.60
CA GLY A 107 -1.32 -0.04 -12.73
C GLY A 107 -1.47 -0.78 -11.40
N TYR A 108 -1.00 -0.20 -10.30
CA TYR A 108 -1.21 -0.77 -8.97
C TYR A 108 -2.69 -0.79 -8.58
N LEU A 109 -3.46 0.25 -8.93
CA LEU A 109 -4.91 0.28 -8.71
C LEU A 109 -5.61 -0.86 -9.46
N GLU A 110 -5.30 -1.06 -10.75
CA GLU A 110 -5.89 -2.16 -11.54
C GLU A 110 -5.63 -3.52 -10.89
N GLN A 111 -4.38 -3.77 -10.48
CA GLN A 111 -4.01 -5.01 -9.82
C GLN A 111 -4.66 -5.13 -8.43
N ALA A 112 -4.71 -4.06 -7.65
CA ALA A 112 -5.36 -4.06 -6.34
C ALA A 112 -6.85 -4.43 -6.44
N LEU A 113 -7.58 -3.86 -7.41
CA LEU A 113 -8.99 -4.16 -7.64
C LEU A 113 -9.24 -5.63 -8.02
N ARG A 114 -8.31 -6.27 -8.71
CA ARG A 114 -8.36 -7.70 -9.02
C ARG A 114 -8.06 -8.56 -7.79
N LEU A 115 -7.07 -8.16 -6.98
CA LEU A 115 -6.58 -8.93 -5.84
C LEU A 115 -7.49 -8.85 -4.63
N LEU A 116 -8.17 -7.72 -4.44
CA LEU A 116 -9.02 -7.47 -3.27
C LEU A 116 -10.30 -8.31 -3.33
N ARG A 117 -10.66 -8.86 -2.18
CA ARG A 117 -12.00 -9.39 -1.96
C ARG A 117 -13.04 -8.26 -1.95
N PRO A 118 -14.35 -8.54 -2.15
CA PRO A 118 -15.40 -7.56 -1.88
C PRO A 118 -15.27 -6.99 -0.46
N GLY A 119 -15.35 -5.67 -0.32
CA GLY A 119 -15.09 -4.96 0.94
C GLY A 119 -13.62 -4.84 1.31
N GLY A 120 -12.70 -5.23 0.43
CA GLY A 120 -11.25 -5.04 0.63
C GLY A 120 -10.82 -3.59 0.41
N THR A 121 -9.66 -3.24 0.93
CA THR A 121 -9.16 -1.86 0.96
C THR A 121 -7.86 -1.70 0.19
N VAL A 122 -7.77 -0.69 -0.68
CA VAL A 122 -6.49 -0.24 -1.23
C VAL A 122 -6.11 1.11 -0.62
N VAL A 123 -4.83 1.28 -0.31
CA VAL A 123 -4.27 2.50 0.29
C VAL A 123 -3.04 2.93 -0.52
N PHE A 124 -3.01 4.19 -0.91
CA PHE A 124 -1.85 4.81 -1.57
C PHE A 124 -1.24 5.86 -0.65
N ASP A 125 0.07 5.76 -0.41
CA ASP A 125 0.82 6.77 0.35
C ASP A 125 1.24 7.95 -0.55
N ASN A 126 1.62 9.06 0.08
CA ASN A 126 2.05 10.30 -0.57
C ASN A 126 1.01 10.89 -1.52
N ALA A 127 -0.27 10.76 -1.20
CA ALA A 127 -1.35 11.24 -2.05
C ALA A 127 -1.49 12.76 -2.10
N LEU A 128 -0.87 13.50 -1.19
CA LEU A 128 -0.74 14.96 -1.23
C LEU A 128 0.55 15.40 -1.95
N TRP A 129 1.58 14.56 -1.95
CA TRP A 129 2.87 14.79 -2.61
C TRP A 129 3.44 16.15 -2.26
N HIS A 130 3.60 16.42 -0.95
CA HIS A 130 4.08 17.70 -0.41
C HIS A 130 3.26 18.90 -0.88
N ASP A 131 1.94 18.76 -0.91
CA ASP A 131 0.96 19.72 -1.42
C ASP A 131 1.03 20.03 -2.94
N ARG A 132 1.95 19.40 -3.68
CA ARG A 132 2.13 19.61 -5.12
C ARG A 132 0.92 19.16 -5.93
N VAL A 133 0.15 18.18 -5.44
CA VAL A 133 -1.09 17.71 -6.10
C VAL A 133 -2.12 18.83 -6.19
N ALA A 134 -2.16 19.73 -5.18
CA ALA A 134 -3.09 20.88 -5.14
C ALA A 134 -2.62 22.07 -6.01
N ASP A 135 -1.32 22.15 -6.35
CA ASP A 135 -0.79 23.23 -7.15
C ASP A 135 -0.96 22.96 -8.66
N PRO A 136 -1.78 23.74 -9.38
CA PRO A 136 -2.03 23.53 -10.81
C PRO A 136 -0.80 23.82 -11.70
N THR A 137 0.23 24.47 -11.16
CA THR A 137 1.47 24.76 -11.89
C THR A 137 2.44 23.58 -11.89
N GLU A 138 2.30 22.67 -10.92
CA GLU A 138 3.09 21.44 -10.82
C GLU A 138 2.60 20.41 -11.85
N ARG A 139 3.47 20.07 -12.82
CA ARG A 139 3.14 19.21 -13.97
C ARG A 139 4.16 18.12 -14.22
N ASP A 140 5.02 17.83 -13.25
CA ASP A 140 5.92 16.69 -13.36
C ASP A 140 5.12 15.37 -13.42
N GLU A 141 5.78 14.32 -13.87
CA GLU A 141 5.14 13.02 -14.13
C GLU A 141 4.53 12.41 -12.87
N ASP A 142 5.22 12.47 -11.72
CA ASP A 142 4.74 11.89 -10.47
C ASP A 142 3.50 12.64 -9.96
N THR A 143 3.57 13.98 -9.91
CA THR A 143 2.43 14.82 -9.49
C THR A 143 1.21 14.59 -10.39
N THR A 144 1.43 14.47 -11.69
CA THR A 144 0.36 14.20 -12.65
C THR A 144 -0.25 12.83 -12.43
N ALA A 145 0.57 11.80 -12.24
CA ALA A 145 0.11 10.43 -11.99
C ALA A 145 -0.73 10.31 -10.70
N ILE A 146 -0.28 10.95 -9.61
CA ILE A 146 -1.02 10.96 -8.34
C ILE A 146 -2.35 11.71 -8.48
N ARG A 147 -2.36 12.83 -9.20
CA ARG A 147 -3.59 13.61 -9.47
C ARG A 147 -4.60 12.79 -10.29
N GLU A 148 -4.13 12.08 -11.31
CA GLU A 148 -4.96 11.20 -12.13
C GLU A 148 -5.50 10.01 -11.32
N LEU A 149 -4.67 9.40 -10.48
CA LEU A 149 -5.11 8.36 -9.55
C LEU A 149 -6.26 8.86 -8.66
N GLY A 150 -6.10 10.03 -8.03
CA GLY A 150 -7.12 10.62 -7.17
C GLY A 150 -8.45 10.86 -7.90
N ARG A 151 -8.40 11.29 -9.17
CA ARG A 151 -9.57 11.43 -10.02
C ARG A 151 -10.21 10.07 -10.33
N THR A 152 -9.42 9.10 -10.80
CA THR A 152 -9.89 7.76 -11.16
C THR A 152 -10.58 7.09 -9.97
N VAL A 153 -9.96 7.12 -8.80
CA VAL A 153 -10.53 6.52 -7.56
C VAL A 153 -11.84 7.19 -7.16
N ARG A 154 -11.92 8.52 -7.27
CA ARG A 154 -13.14 9.26 -6.91
C ARG A 154 -14.30 9.01 -7.88
N GLU A 155 -14.02 8.78 -9.16
CA GLU A 155 -15.01 8.57 -10.21
C GLU A 155 -15.42 7.10 -10.36
N ASP A 156 -14.70 6.16 -9.74
CA ASP A 156 -15.01 4.73 -9.82
C ASP A 156 -16.18 4.37 -8.88
N GLU A 157 -17.32 4.06 -9.45
CA GLU A 157 -18.53 3.71 -8.70
C GLU A 157 -18.42 2.42 -7.87
N ARG A 158 -17.42 1.59 -8.17
CA ARG A 158 -17.12 0.37 -7.39
C ARG A 158 -16.46 0.66 -6.05
N LEU A 159 -16.02 1.89 -5.82
CA LEU A 159 -15.21 2.30 -4.68
C LEU A 159 -15.95 3.27 -3.76
N VAL A 160 -15.63 3.18 -2.48
CA VAL A 160 -15.87 4.22 -1.48
C VAL A 160 -14.52 4.75 -1.05
N SER A 161 -14.23 6.01 -1.31
CA SER A 161 -12.90 6.57 -1.10
C SER A 161 -12.88 7.77 -0.18
N ALA A 162 -11.72 7.96 0.48
CA ALA A 162 -11.43 9.11 1.31
C ALA A 162 -9.95 9.47 1.23
N MET A 163 -9.66 10.76 1.33
CA MET A 163 -8.31 11.27 1.56
C MET A 163 -8.12 11.51 3.06
N LEU A 164 -7.16 10.81 3.67
CA LEU A 164 -6.80 11.01 5.06
C LEU A 164 -5.59 11.94 5.14
N ALA A 165 -5.69 12.99 5.94
CA ALA A 165 -4.59 13.92 6.23
C ALA A 165 -3.61 13.31 7.25
N ALA A 166 -3.03 12.17 6.92
CA ALA A 166 -2.06 11.46 7.72
C ALA A 166 -0.75 11.32 6.94
N GLY A 167 0.39 11.69 7.54
CA GLY A 167 1.67 11.74 6.82
C GLY A 167 1.63 12.73 5.66
N ASP A 168 2.03 12.28 4.48
CA ASP A 168 1.94 13.04 3.22
C ASP A 168 0.63 12.71 2.44
N GLY A 169 -0.41 12.38 3.17
CA GLY A 169 -1.73 12.00 2.66
C GLY A 169 -1.86 10.53 2.29
N LEU A 170 -2.88 9.89 2.82
CA LEU A 170 -3.28 8.54 2.42
C LEU A 170 -4.59 8.61 1.63
N LEU A 171 -4.54 8.19 0.37
CA LEU A 171 -5.75 7.93 -0.42
C LEU A 171 -6.20 6.50 -0.12
N VAL A 172 -7.37 6.38 0.50
CA VAL A 172 -7.97 5.11 0.89
C VAL A 172 -9.19 4.85 0.02
N ALA A 173 -9.31 3.65 -0.52
CA ALA A 173 -10.49 3.23 -1.25
C ALA A 173 -10.89 1.80 -0.86
N VAL A 174 -12.18 1.61 -0.61
CA VAL A 174 -12.77 0.32 -0.22
C VAL A 174 -13.68 -0.16 -1.35
N THR A 175 -13.49 -1.40 -1.78
CA THR A 175 -14.35 -2.03 -2.80
C THR A 175 -15.74 -2.27 -2.22
N ARG A 176 -16.79 -1.94 -2.96
CA ARG A 176 -18.16 -2.26 -2.56
C ARG A 176 -18.36 -3.78 -2.50
N PRO A 177 -19.31 -4.26 -1.66
CA PRO A 177 -19.69 -5.68 -1.59
C PRO A 177 -20.19 -6.22 -2.92
#